data_c3f21792c006bb0a262f9c8c4c0046f0
#
_entry.id   c3f21792c006bb0a262f9c8c4c0046f0
#
_cell.length_a   1.000
_cell.length_b   1.000
_cell.length_c   1.000
_cell.angle_alpha   90.00
_cell.angle_beta   90.00
_cell.angle_gamma   90.00
#
_symmetry.space_group_name_H-M   'P 1'
#
loop_
_entity.id
_entity.type
_entity.pdbx_description
1 polymer ?
#
loop_
_entity_poly.entity_id
_entity_poly.type
_entity_poly.pdbx_seq_one_letter_code
_entity_poly.pdbx_strand_id
1 'polypeptide(L)'
;MCIRDSILDDFNAEDSKINPYYPRFKSHQLEILEEDNFFKVTFSKQGIVNLKTSSQDQALEIVRRRIDEIGTNEPNILKRGNDRILVELPGLDDPMRIKSLLGKTANLTFRFVTNSSEDSFGAEKLVFEDGSEEAIVSKRIILSGDNLLDAQPRMNNDTNETVVTFSLDRVGAKRFGKATSNGIGKRLAIILDGKIISAPVIRDTIATGSGQISGGFTFKSATDLALLLRSGALPAPLNICLLYTSDAADE
;
A
#
# COMPACT_ATOMS: atom_id res chain seq x y z
N MET A 1 7.98 1.62 -43.18
CA MET A 1 7.67 1.10 -41.81
C MET A 1 7.74 2.27 -40.85
N CYS A 2 6.62 2.68 -40.37
CA CYS A 2 6.54 3.86 -39.48
C CYS A 2 6.91 3.41 -38.06
N ILE A 3 7.57 4.26 -37.26
CA ILE A 3 7.88 3.98 -35.85
C ILE A 3 6.60 3.59 -35.09
N ARG A 4 5.48 4.14 -35.47
CA ARG A 4 4.14 3.86 -34.96
C ARG A 4 3.75 2.38 -35.14
N ASP A 5 3.96 1.82 -36.34
CA ASP A 5 3.59 0.42 -36.66
C ASP A 5 4.45 -0.56 -35.84
N SER A 6 5.77 -0.27 -35.71
CA SER A 6 6.68 -1.10 -34.93
C SER A 6 6.31 -1.16 -33.43
N ILE A 7 5.85 -0.05 -32.83
CA ILE A 7 5.42 -0.03 -31.43
C ILE A 7 4.15 -0.87 -31.24
N LEU A 8 3.20 -0.81 -32.18
CA LEU A 8 1.97 -1.59 -32.14
C LEU A 8 2.23 -3.09 -32.32
N ASP A 9 3.15 -3.44 -33.23
CA ASP A 9 3.55 -4.83 -33.47
C ASP A 9 4.19 -5.43 -32.21
N ASP A 10 5.14 -4.71 -31.57
CA ASP A 10 5.77 -5.15 -30.32
C ASP A 10 4.77 -5.26 -29.15
N PHE A 11 3.78 -4.36 -29.12
CA PHE A 11 2.76 -4.37 -28.07
C PHE A 11 1.78 -5.54 -28.23
N ASN A 12 1.43 -5.91 -29.46
CA ASN A 12 0.50 -6.98 -29.80
C ASN A 12 1.18 -8.34 -30.06
N ALA A 13 2.49 -8.43 -29.90
CA ALA A 13 3.19 -9.69 -30.02
C ALA A 13 2.82 -10.66 -28.89
N GLU A 14 2.71 -11.96 -29.18
CA GLU A 14 2.35 -12.98 -28.19
C GLU A 14 3.38 -13.10 -27.05
N ASP A 15 4.63 -12.72 -27.30
CA ASP A 15 5.72 -12.68 -26.34
C ASP A 15 5.96 -11.28 -25.73
N SER A 16 5.05 -10.35 -25.93
CA SER A 16 5.14 -8.99 -25.41
C SER A 16 5.25 -8.99 -23.87
N LYS A 17 6.32 -8.34 -23.38
CA LYS A 17 6.53 -8.15 -21.93
C LYS A 17 5.65 -7.06 -21.34
N ILE A 18 5.13 -6.17 -22.19
CA ILE A 18 4.30 -5.00 -21.77
C ILE A 18 2.83 -5.38 -21.76
N ASN A 19 2.41 -6.24 -22.69
CA ASN A 19 1.01 -6.66 -22.84
C ASN A 19 0.91 -8.19 -22.86
N PRO A 20 0.83 -8.83 -21.68
CA PRO A 20 0.76 -10.29 -21.59
C PRO A 20 -0.34 -10.90 -22.43
N TYR A 21 0.00 -11.95 -23.19
CA TYR A 21 -0.93 -12.71 -24.00
C TYR A 21 -1.43 -13.93 -23.22
N TYR A 22 -2.73 -14.18 -23.31
CA TYR A 22 -3.39 -15.34 -22.70
C TYR A 22 -3.76 -16.36 -23.80
N PRO A 23 -2.95 -17.41 -24.06
CA PRO A 23 -3.16 -18.34 -25.18
C PRO A 23 -4.52 -19.05 -25.12
N ARG A 24 -4.98 -19.40 -23.89
CA ARG A 24 -6.29 -20.07 -23.69
C ARG A 24 -7.47 -19.23 -24.17
N PHE A 25 -7.34 -17.91 -24.11
CA PHE A 25 -8.42 -16.96 -24.45
C PHE A 25 -8.16 -16.24 -25.77
N LYS A 26 -6.99 -16.48 -26.40
CA LYS A 26 -6.54 -15.78 -27.61
C LYS A 26 -6.69 -14.25 -27.50
N SER A 27 -6.32 -13.72 -26.34
CA SER A 27 -6.50 -12.31 -26.02
C SER A 27 -5.31 -11.79 -25.22
N HIS A 28 -4.95 -10.53 -25.44
CA HIS A 28 -3.98 -9.80 -24.62
C HIS A 28 -4.64 -9.22 -23.39
N GLN A 29 -3.84 -8.84 -22.40
CA GLN A 29 -4.30 -8.15 -21.20
C GLN A 29 -4.90 -6.78 -21.51
N LEU A 30 -4.29 -6.07 -22.45
CA LEU A 30 -4.69 -4.73 -22.87
C LEU A 30 -5.11 -4.74 -24.34
N GLU A 31 -6.04 -3.88 -24.69
CA GLU A 31 -6.48 -3.60 -26.04
C GLU A 31 -6.12 -2.16 -26.40
N ILE A 32 -5.62 -1.95 -27.61
CA ILE A 32 -5.35 -0.63 -28.13
C ILE A 32 -6.43 -0.27 -29.15
N LEU A 33 -7.04 0.88 -28.93
CA LEU A 33 -7.92 1.55 -29.88
C LEU A 33 -7.15 2.73 -30.47
N GLU A 34 -7.04 2.76 -31.78
CA GLU A 34 -6.43 3.86 -32.51
C GLU A 34 -7.49 4.93 -32.78
N GLU A 35 -7.25 6.13 -32.29
CA GLU A 35 -8.01 7.33 -32.59
C GLU A 35 -7.09 8.31 -33.36
N ASP A 36 -7.65 9.27 -34.12
CA ASP A 36 -6.92 10.07 -35.13
C ASP A 36 -5.57 10.62 -34.68
N ASN A 37 -5.41 11.03 -33.42
CA ASN A 37 -4.18 11.65 -32.90
C ASN A 37 -3.57 10.96 -31.66
N PHE A 38 -4.19 9.91 -31.13
CA PHE A 38 -3.70 9.23 -29.93
C PHE A 38 -4.12 7.76 -29.90
N PHE A 39 -3.40 6.98 -29.10
CA PHE A 39 -3.76 5.61 -28.79
C PHE A 39 -4.47 5.55 -27.45
N LYS A 40 -5.64 4.94 -27.43
CA LYS A 40 -6.38 4.64 -26.21
C LYS A 40 -6.11 3.20 -25.79
N VAL A 41 -5.44 3.01 -24.67
CA VAL A 41 -5.16 1.69 -24.11
C VAL A 41 -6.17 1.38 -23.02
N THR A 42 -6.86 0.24 -23.15
CA THR A 42 -7.88 -0.22 -22.20
C THR A 42 -7.62 -1.68 -21.83
N PHE A 43 -8.15 -2.11 -20.70
CA PHE A 43 -8.11 -3.54 -20.35
C PHE A 43 -9.07 -4.32 -21.24
N SER A 44 -8.62 -5.46 -21.77
CA SER A 44 -9.50 -6.43 -22.41
C SER A 44 -10.47 -7.04 -21.38
N LYS A 45 -11.56 -7.66 -21.84
CA LYS A 45 -12.48 -8.39 -20.95
C LYS A 45 -11.75 -9.44 -20.12
N GLN A 46 -10.83 -10.17 -20.73
CA GLN A 46 -10.00 -11.17 -20.04
C GLN A 46 -9.00 -10.52 -19.10
N GLY A 47 -8.41 -9.39 -19.50
CA GLY A 47 -7.52 -8.59 -18.65
C GLY A 47 -8.22 -8.13 -17.37
N ILE A 48 -9.46 -7.68 -17.45
CA ILE A 48 -10.25 -7.29 -16.26
C ILE A 48 -10.52 -8.50 -15.35
N VAL A 49 -10.91 -9.66 -15.93
CA VAL A 49 -11.14 -10.88 -15.13
C VAL A 49 -9.88 -11.30 -14.41
N ASN A 50 -8.74 -11.31 -15.12
CA ASN A 50 -7.46 -11.67 -14.53
C ASN A 50 -7.01 -10.69 -13.44
N LEU A 51 -7.17 -9.38 -13.67
CA LEU A 51 -6.87 -8.35 -12.68
C LEU A 51 -7.71 -8.53 -11.41
N LYS A 52 -9.01 -8.78 -11.54
CA LYS A 52 -9.90 -9.03 -10.40
C LYS A 52 -9.48 -10.28 -9.61
N THR A 53 -9.20 -11.37 -10.30
CA THR A 53 -8.78 -12.62 -9.67
C THR A 53 -7.46 -12.45 -8.92
N SER A 54 -6.47 -11.85 -9.58
CA SER A 54 -5.17 -11.58 -8.97
C SER A 54 -5.27 -10.65 -7.76
N SER A 55 -6.08 -9.59 -7.86
CA SER A 55 -6.33 -8.68 -6.73
C SER A 55 -7.03 -9.37 -5.57
N GLN A 56 -8.00 -10.27 -5.86
CA GLN A 56 -8.68 -11.05 -4.83
C GLN A 56 -7.72 -12.03 -4.14
N ASP A 57 -6.82 -12.68 -4.90
CA ASP A 57 -5.79 -13.57 -4.35
C ASP A 57 -4.85 -12.84 -3.43
N GLN A 58 -4.36 -11.68 -3.88
CA GLN A 58 -3.48 -10.84 -3.09
C GLN A 58 -4.18 -10.28 -1.85
N ALA A 59 -5.42 -9.83 -1.98
CA ALA A 59 -6.21 -9.35 -0.83
C ALA A 59 -6.45 -10.47 0.20
N LEU A 60 -6.76 -11.70 -0.24
CA LEU A 60 -6.95 -12.85 0.63
C LEU A 60 -5.68 -13.16 1.44
N GLU A 61 -4.52 -13.12 0.80
CA GLU A 61 -3.24 -13.37 1.47
C GLU A 61 -2.92 -12.28 2.51
N ILE A 62 -3.19 -11.01 2.19
CA ILE A 62 -3.00 -9.91 3.13
C ILE A 62 -3.98 -9.98 4.30
N VAL A 63 -5.25 -10.30 4.03
CA VAL A 63 -6.25 -10.52 5.08
C VAL A 63 -5.81 -11.65 6.02
N ARG A 64 -5.31 -12.77 5.47
CA ARG A 64 -4.78 -13.87 6.27
C ARG A 64 -3.64 -13.42 7.18
N ARG A 65 -2.64 -12.72 6.63
CA ARG A 65 -1.53 -12.19 7.43
C ARG A 65 -2.00 -11.24 8.54
N ARG A 66 -2.97 -10.36 8.25
CA ARG A 66 -3.53 -9.47 9.27
C ARG A 66 -4.19 -10.23 10.41
N ILE A 67 -4.93 -11.28 10.08
CA ILE A 67 -5.62 -12.13 11.05
C ILE A 67 -4.61 -12.94 11.87
N ASP A 68 -3.58 -13.49 11.24
CA ASP A 68 -2.49 -14.22 11.92
C ASP A 68 -1.74 -13.30 12.90
N GLU A 69 -1.47 -12.06 12.51
CA GLU A 69 -0.83 -11.04 13.37
C GLU A 69 -1.71 -10.61 14.56
N ILE A 70 -3.03 -10.69 14.42
CA ILE A 70 -3.98 -10.42 15.51
C ILE A 70 -3.98 -11.58 16.53
N GLY A 71 -3.61 -12.78 16.10
CA GLY A 71 -3.51 -13.96 16.95
C GLY A 71 -4.86 -14.64 17.21
N THR A 72 -5.77 -14.65 16.23
CA THR A 72 -7.05 -15.36 16.31
C THR A 72 -6.87 -16.85 16.15
N ASN A 73 -7.62 -17.64 16.92
CA ASN A 73 -7.60 -19.10 16.84
C ASN A 73 -8.44 -19.60 15.65
N GLU A 74 -7.86 -20.47 14.82
CA GLU A 74 -8.52 -21.21 13.74
C GLU A 74 -9.41 -20.34 12.81
N PRO A 75 -8.87 -19.29 12.18
CA PRO A 75 -9.65 -18.46 11.28
C PRO A 75 -10.03 -19.22 10.01
N ASN A 76 -11.28 -19.12 9.58
CA ASN A 76 -11.71 -19.64 8.29
C ASN A 76 -11.78 -18.49 7.27
N ILE A 77 -10.92 -18.54 6.25
CA ILE A 77 -10.81 -17.47 5.25
C ILE A 77 -10.92 -18.08 3.85
N LEU A 78 -12.01 -17.79 3.17
CA LEU A 78 -12.38 -18.40 1.89
C LEU A 78 -12.74 -17.34 0.84
N LYS A 79 -12.42 -17.64 -0.42
CA LYS A 79 -12.97 -16.87 -1.54
C LYS A 79 -14.45 -17.21 -1.76
N ARG A 80 -15.26 -16.18 -2.02
CA ARG A 80 -16.66 -16.34 -2.42
C ARG A 80 -16.92 -15.57 -3.71
N GLY A 81 -17.07 -16.31 -4.82
CA GLY A 81 -17.18 -15.72 -6.15
C GLY A 81 -15.87 -15.03 -6.57
N ASN A 82 -15.95 -14.03 -7.44
CA ASN A 82 -14.80 -13.33 -8.03
C ASN A 82 -14.46 -12.00 -7.34
N ASP A 83 -15.24 -11.61 -6.31
CA ASP A 83 -15.19 -10.25 -5.74
C ASP A 83 -15.35 -10.23 -4.21
N ARG A 84 -15.52 -11.37 -3.56
CA ARG A 84 -15.77 -11.44 -2.11
C ARG A 84 -14.82 -12.40 -1.40
N ILE A 85 -14.52 -12.06 -0.14
CA ILE A 85 -13.79 -12.89 0.80
C ILE A 85 -14.71 -13.11 2.01
N LEU A 86 -14.92 -14.37 2.37
CA LEU A 86 -15.59 -14.75 3.60
C LEU A 86 -14.52 -14.90 4.68
N VAL A 87 -14.74 -14.25 5.82
CA VAL A 87 -13.87 -14.32 6.99
C VAL A 87 -14.72 -14.68 8.19
N GLU A 88 -14.39 -15.79 8.83
CA GLU A 88 -15.03 -16.28 10.05
C GLU A 88 -13.97 -16.37 11.14
N LEU A 89 -14.17 -15.66 12.23
CA LEU A 89 -13.22 -15.51 13.33
C LEU A 89 -13.91 -15.86 14.64
N PRO A 90 -13.74 -17.10 15.14
CA PRO A 90 -14.33 -17.49 16.41
C PRO A 90 -13.63 -16.81 17.59
N GLY A 91 -14.39 -16.51 18.66
CA GLY A 91 -13.83 -16.00 19.91
C GLY A 91 -13.24 -14.60 19.87
N LEU A 92 -13.84 -13.71 19.10
CA LEU A 92 -13.37 -12.31 18.98
C LEU A 92 -13.95 -11.42 20.09
N ASP A 93 -13.04 -10.76 20.85
CA ASP A 93 -13.43 -9.80 21.90
C ASP A 93 -13.80 -8.41 21.35
N ASP A 94 -13.18 -7.97 20.21
CA ASP A 94 -13.37 -6.63 19.64
C ASP A 94 -13.58 -6.67 18.12
N PRO A 95 -14.80 -7.01 17.64
CA PRO A 95 -15.11 -7.07 16.21
C PRO A 95 -14.94 -5.74 15.50
N MET A 96 -15.12 -4.59 16.17
CA MET A 96 -15.01 -3.26 15.57
C MET A 96 -13.55 -2.92 15.26
N ARG A 97 -12.62 -3.30 16.12
CA ARG A 97 -11.18 -3.14 15.88
C ARG A 97 -10.74 -3.98 14.66
N ILE A 98 -11.19 -5.24 14.60
CA ILE A 98 -10.88 -6.12 13.47
C ILE A 98 -11.40 -5.53 12.16
N LYS A 99 -12.65 -5.07 12.15
CA LYS A 99 -13.25 -4.38 11.01
C LYS A 99 -12.41 -3.20 10.55
N SER A 100 -11.94 -2.36 11.47
CA SER A 100 -11.09 -1.22 11.17
C SER A 100 -9.74 -1.65 10.58
N LEU A 101 -9.09 -2.69 11.13
CA LEU A 101 -7.82 -3.19 10.66
C LEU A 101 -7.92 -3.85 9.29
N LEU A 102 -8.95 -4.65 9.04
CA LEU A 102 -9.16 -5.32 7.76
C LEU A 102 -9.55 -4.34 6.64
N GLY A 103 -10.24 -3.26 6.97
CA GLY A 103 -10.72 -2.28 5.98
C GLY A 103 -9.67 -1.28 5.52
N LYS A 104 -8.59 -1.04 6.28
CA LYS A 104 -7.53 -0.10 5.91
C LYS A 104 -6.67 -0.66 4.77
N THR A 105 -6.39 0.16 3.75
CA THR A 105 -5.51 -0.26 2.66
C THR A 105 -4.07 -0.39 3.10
N ALA A 106 -3.60 0.43 4.04
CA ALA A 106 -2.23 0.47 4.56
C ALA A 106 -1.17 0.77 3.47
N ASN A 107 -1.53 1.62 2.52
CA ASN A 107 -0.62 2.06 1.48
C ASN A 107 0.36 3.10 2.04
N LEU A 108 1.56 2.64 2.42
CA LEU A 108 2.62 3.49 2.94
C LEU A 108 3.51 3.99 1.82
N THR A 109 3.75 5.31 1.78
CA THR A 109 4.72 5.92 0.86
C THR A 109 5.54 6.98 1.55
N PHE A 110 6.80 7.11 1.12
CA PHE A 110 7.72 8.15 1.56
C PHE A 110 7.96 9.11 0.40
N ARG A 111 7.73 10.41 0.63
CA ARG A 111 7.86 11.44 -0.39
C ARG A 111 8.48 12.71 0.20
N PHE A 112 9.22 13.46 -0.60
CA PHE A 112 9.74 14.75 -0.14
C PHE A 112 8.60 15.80 -0.05
N VAL A 113 8.65 16.59 1.03
CA VAL A 113 7.85 17.81 1.11
C VAL A 113 8.53 18.86 0.22
N THR A 114 7.75 19.56 -0.58
CA THR A 114 8.21 20.67 -1.44
C THR A 114 7.53 21.96 -1.03
N ASN A 115 8.26 23.07 -1.13
CA ASN A 115 7.73 24.39 -0.78
C ASN A 115 7.30 25.18 -2.02
N SER A 116 7.54 24.65 -3.23
CA SER A 116 7.30 25.41 -4.45
C SER A 116 5.91 25.14 -5.01
N SER A 117 5.09 26.18 -5.08
CA SER A 117 3.90 26.24 -5.91
C SER A 117 4.23 26.19 -7.42
N GLU A 118 5.50 26.24 -7.80
CA GLU A 118 5.98 26.29 -9.19
C GLU A 118 5.99 24.90 -9.86
N ASP A 119 6.06 23.80 -9.10
CA ASP A 119 6.01 22.44 -9.63
C ASP A 119 4.59 21.83 -9.60
N SER A 120 3.60 22.57 -10.08
CA SER A 120 2.19 22.12 -10.06
C SER A 120 1.94 20.78 -10.78
N PHE A 121 2.80 20.40 -11.73
CA PHE A 121 2.71 19.12 -12.44
C PHE A 121 3.28 17.92 -11.66
N GLY A 122 4.23 18.15 -10.75
CA GLY A 122 4.94 17.11 -10.01
C GLY A 122 4.62 17.03 -8.52
N ALA A 123 3.66 17.83 -8.03
CA ALA A 123 3.32 17.93 -6.61
C ALA A 123 1.84 17.63 -6.34
N GLU A 124 1.54 17.29 -5.09
CA GLU A 124 0.22 16.94 -4.58
C GLU A 124 0.06 17.54 -3.18
N LYS A 125 -1.12 18.10 -2.88
CA LYS A 125 -1.43 18.67 -1.58
C LYS A 125 -2.10 17.61 -0.71
N LEU A 126 -1.51 17.31 0.44
CA LEU A 126 -2.01 16.32 1.39
C LEU A 126 -2.19 16.94 2.78
N VAL A 127 -3.14 16.38 3.54
CA VAL A 127 -3.48 16.80 4.90
C VAL A 127 -2.83 15.85 5.89
N PHE A 128 -2.38 16.35 7.04
CA PHE A 128 -1.93 15.53 8.15
C PHE A 128 -3.11 14.73 8.75
N GLU A 129 -2.82 13.56 9.32
CA GLU A 129 -3.85 12.66 9.87
C GLU A 129 -4.67 13.33 10.98
N ASP A 130 -4.04 14.20 11.77
CA ASP A 130 -4.66 14.99 12.83
C ASP A 130 -5.47 16.21 12.32
N GLY A 131 -5.42 16.49 11.02
CA GLY A 131 -6.06 17.63 10.39
C GLY A 131 -5.44 18.99 10.73
N SER A 132 -4.27 19.02 11.39
CA SER A 132 -3.64 20.26 11.88
C SER A 132 -3.08 21.14 10.76
N GLU A 133 -2.46 20.52 9.76
CA GLU A 133 -1.74 21.19 8.69
C GLU A 133 -1.96 20.51 7.34
N GLU A 134 -1.63 21.23 6.28
CA GLU A 134 -1.52 20.71 4.92
C GLU A 134 -0.08 20.89 4.43
N ALA A 135 0.42 19.91 3.69
CA ALA A 135 1.73 20.03 3.07
C ALA A 135 1.68 19.63 1.60
N ILE A 136 2.51 20.28 0.81
CA ILE A 136 2.72 19.95 -0.60
C ILE A 136 3.83 18.92 -0.67
N VAL A 137 3.54 17.76 -1.25
CA VAL A 137 4.49 16.65 -1.38
C VAL A 137 4.74 16.33 -2.86
N SER A 138 5.93 15.88 -3.16
CA SER A 138 6.27 15.43 -4.52
C SER A 138 5.43 14.18 -4.86
N LYS A 139 4.91 14.09 -6.08
CA LYS A 139 4.27 12.86 -6.59
C LYS A 139 5.26 11.70 -6.72
N ARG A 140 6.56 12.00 -6.79
CA ARG A 140 7.60 10.98 -6.88
C ARG A 140 7.73 10.23 -5.54
N ILE A 141 7.40 8.95 -5.57
CA ILE A 141 7.57 8.04 -4.45
C ILE A 141 9.06 7.67 -4.34
N ILE A 142 9.63 7.86 -3.16
CA ILE A 142 11.01 7.47 -2.83
C ILE A 142 11.05 6.01 -2.43
N LEU A 143 10.10 5.62 -1.56
CA LEU A 143 9.97 4.30 -0.98
C LEU A 143 8.49 3.98 -0.80
N SER A 144 8.10 2.73 -1.04
CA SER A 144 6.78 2.19 -0.76
C SER A 144 6.82 1.17 0.37
N GLY A 145 5.65 0.87 0.93
CA GLY A 145 5.50 -0.16 1.96
C GLY A 145 5.97 -1.56 1.53
N ASP A 146 6.04 -1.84 0.22
CA ASP A 146 6.51 -3.13 -0.31
C ASP A 146 7.98 -3.43 0.05
N ASN A 147 8.76 -2.40 0.36
CA ASN A 147 10.15 -2.54 0.78
C ASN A 147 10.33 -2.72 2.30
N LEU A 148 9.23 -2.78 3.06
CA LEU A 148 9.27 -3.05 4.49
C LEU A 148 9.45 -4.55 4.74
N LEU A 149 10.40 -4.89 5.63
CA LEU A 149 10.60 -6.25 6.13
C LEU A 149 9.88 -6.46 7.46
N ASP A 150 9.96 -5.46 8.34
CA ASP A 150 9.40 -5.53 9.69
C ASP A 150 9.01 -4.15 10.19
N ALA A 151 8.05 -4.11 11.11
CA ALA A 151 7.63 -2.92 11.83
C ALA A 151 7.21 -3.29 13.25
N GLN A 152 7.65 -2.53 14.26
CA GLN A 152 7.38 -2.79 15.66
C GLN A 152 7.07 -1.52 16.44
N PRO A 153 6.07 -1.55 17.34
CA PRO A 153 5.87 -0.44 18.27
C PRO A 153 7.02 -0.42 19.30
N ARG A 154 7.58 0.74 19.57
CA ARG A 154 8.60 0.95 20.59
C ARG A 154 8.36 2.24 21.33
N MET A 155 8.79 2.27 22.59
CA MET A 155 8.88 3.52 23.34
C MET A 155 10.28 4.11 23.12
N ASN A 156 10.33 5.36 22.69
CA ASN A 156 11.57 6.11 22.59
C ASN A 156 11.95 6.60 24.00
N ASN A 157 13.08 6.10 24.53
CA ASN A 157 13.52 6.41 25.88
C ASN A 157 13.94 7.87 26.09
N ASP A 158 14.33 8.56 25.01
CA ASP A 158 14.79 9.95 25.07
C ASP A 158 13.62 10.95 25.13
N THR A 159 12.55 10.69 24.38
CA THR A 159 11.37 11.57 24.31
C THR A 159 10.17 11.03 25.08
N ASN A 160 10.22 9.81 25.57
CA ASN A 160 9.13 9.07 26.22
C ASN A 160 7.86 8.96 25.33
N GLU A 161 8.05 9.01 24.00
CA GLU A 161 6.99 8.90 23.00
C GLU A 161 6.92 7.48 22.44
N THR A 162 5.70 7.04 22.11
CA THR A 162 5.54 5.79 21.38
C THR A 162 5.79 6.02 19.89
N VAL A 163 6.68 5.24 19.30
CA VAL A 163 7.06 5.29 17.88
C VAL A 163 6.91 3.92 17.24
N VAL A 164 6.79 3.87 15.92
CA VAL A 164 6.87 2.63 15.15
C VAL A 164 8.24 2.58 14.47
N THR A 165 9.07 1.63 14.89
CA THR A 165 10.35 1.35 14.23
C THR A 165 10.10 0.43 13.04
N PHE A 166 10.82 0.65 11.95
CA PHE A 166 10.73 -0.19 10.76
C PHE A 166 12.10 -0.58 10.22
N SER A 167 12.16 -1.70 9.52
CA SER A 167 13.33 -2.14 8.77
C SER A 167 12.95 -2.40 7.32
N LEU A 168 13.90 -2.12 6.42
CA LEU A 168 13.74 -2.20 4.97
C LEU A 168 14.51 -3.38 4.41
N ASP A 169 14.04 -3.88 3.28
CA ASP A 169 14.79 -4.83 2.47
C ASP A 169 16.06 -4.18 1.88
N ARG A 170 16.91 -4.98 1.28
CA ARG A 170 18.18 -4.52 0.70
C ARG A 170 17.99 -3.45 -0.38
N VAL A 171 16.93 -3.55 -1.17
CA VAL A 171 16.63 -2.59 -2.25
C VAL A 171 16.12 -1.29 -1.67
N GLY A 172 15.18 -1.37 -0.73
CA GLY A 172 14.65 -0.23 0.02
C GLY A 172 15.74 0.51 0.80
N ALA A 173 16.60 -0.22 1.53
CA ALA A 173 17.72 0.36 2.28
C ALA A 173 18.65 1.17 1.37
N LYS A 174 19.01 0.64 0.18
CA LYS A 174 19.84 1.35 -0.79
C LYS A 174 19.15 2.60 -1.34
N ARG A 175 17.86 2.51 -1.69
CA ARG A 175 17.07 3.65 -2.18
C ARG A 175 16.92 4.72 -1.10
N PHE A 176 16.61 4.29 0.12
CA PHE A 176 16.42 5.17 1.26
C PHE A 176 17.72 5.88 1.65
N GLY A 177 18.86 5.15 1.71
CA GLY A 177 20.16 5.73 1.95
C GLY A 177 20.54 6.80 0.91
N LYS A 178 20.32 6.51 -0.39
CA LYS A 178 20.56 7.49 -1.46
C LYS A 178 19.63 8.72 -1.35
N ALA A 179 18.36 8.50 -1.02
CA ALA A 179 17.39 9.59 -0.90
C ALA A 179 17.70 10.48 0.31
N THR A 180 18.01 9.89 1.48
CA THR A 180 18.35 10.62 2.69
C THR A 180 19.68 11.37 2.55
N SER A 181 20.70 10.79 1.90
CA SER A 181 21.96 11.47 1.60
C SER A 181 21.76 12.72 0.73
N ASN A 182 20.90 12.65 -0.29
CA ASN A 182 20.61 13.79 -1.19
C ASN A 182 19.58 14.76 -0.60
N GLY A 183 18.93 14.40 0.49
CA GLY A 183 17.81 15.11 1.09
C GLY A 183 18.10 15.66 2.48
N ILE A 184 19.37 15.75 2.92
CA ILE A 184 19.70 16.34 4.21
C ILE A 184 19.14 17.76 4.31
N GLY A 185 18.47 18.07 5.42
CA GLY A 185 17.79 19.35 5.64
C GLY A 185 16.38 19.46 5.02
N LYS A 186 15.96 18.51 4.19
CA LYS A 186 14.60 18.46 3.63
C LYS A 186 13.66 17.66 4.55
N ARG A 187 12.37 17.99 4.47
CA ARG A 187 11.33 17.22 5.16
C ARG A 187 10.94 16.00 4.32
N LEU A 188 10.84 14.84 4.98
CA LEU A 188 10.41 13.58 4.38
C LEU A 188 9.03 13.22 4.91
N ALA A 189 7.99 13.38 4.10
CA ALA A 189 6.64 13.00 4.47
C ALA A 189 6.48 11.48 4.45
N ILE A 190 5.93 10.94 5.52
CA ILE A 190 5.49 9.56 5.68
C ILE A 190 3.97 9.58 5.52
N ILE A 191 3.49 8.97 4.45
CA ILE A 191 2.10 9.06 4.01
C ILE A 191 1.47 7.66 4.08
N LEU A 192 0.35 7.54 4.77
CA LEU A 192 -0.45 6.32 4.86
C LEU A 192 -1.85 6.60 4.33
N ASP A 193 -2.30 5.82 3.35
CA ASP A 193 -3.63 5.94 2.75
C ASP A 193 -4.00 7.39 2.34
N GLY A 194 -3.01 8.12 1.79
CA GLY A 194 -3.18 9.50 1.30
C GLY A 194 -3.15 10.59 2.38
N LYS A 195 -2.88 10.24 3.64
CA LYS A 195 -2.71 11.20 4.75
C LYS A 195 -1.28 11.21 5.26
N ILE A 196 -0.78 12.37 5.63
CA ILE A 196 0.56 12.51 6.21
C ILE A 196 0.48 12.15 7.70
N ILE A 197 1.21 11.11 8.11
CA ILE A 197 1.36 10.74 9.51
C ILE A 197 2.41 11.63 10.18
N SER A 198 3.53 11.84 9.48
CA SER A 198 4.69 12.55 10.00
C SER A 198 5.52 13.10 8.86
N ALA A 199 6.22 14.21 9.08
CA ALA A 199 7.11 14.80 8.08
C ALA A 199 8.40 15.32 8.73
N PRO A 200 9.26 14.43 9.27
CA PRO A 200 10.50 14.82 9.94
C PRO A 200 11.50 15.44 8.95
N VAL A 201 12.39 16.26 9.51
CA VAL A 201 13.56 16.76 8.77
C VAL A 201 14.64 15.68 8.77
N ILE A 202 15.21 15.39 7.61
CA ILE A 202 16.34 14.48 7.48
C ILE A 202 17.58 15.18 8.04
N ARG A 203 18.13 14.64 9.12
CA ARG A 203 19.34 15.17 9.76
C ARG A 203 20.60 14.52 9.22
N ASP A 204 20.55 13.21 8.98
CA ASP A 204 21.69 12.40 8.56
C ASP A 204 21.28 11.37 7.50
N THR A 205 22.29 10.82 6.83
CA THR A 205 22.11 9.72 5.88
C THR A 205 21.75 8.43 6.63
N ILE A 206 20.62 7.82 6.26
CA ILE A 206 20.15 6.57 6.84
C ILE A 206 20.50 5.40 5.91
N ALA A 207 21.74 4.89 6.02
CA ALA A 207 22.22 3.79 5.17
C ALA A 207 21.85 2.40 5.70
N THR A 208 21.48 2.29 6.98
CA THR A 208 21.17 1.02 7.65
C THR A 208 19.86 0.39 7.20
N GLY A 209 19.01 1.15 6.53
CA GLY A 209 17.69 0.68 6.11
C GLY A 209 16.70 0.53 7.28
N SER A 210 16.93 1.18 8.39
CA SER A 210 16.02 1.24 9.54
C SER A 210 15.64 2.68 9.85
N GLY A 211 14.45 2.89 10.38
CA GLY A 211 13.95 4.20 10.77
C GLY A 211 12.83 4.10 11.79
N GLN A 212 12.33 5.25 12.18
CA GLN A 212 11.19 5.36 13.10
C GLN A 212 10.15 6.33 12.56
N ILE A 213 8.89 6.00 12.81
CA ILE A 213 7.73 6.85 12.52
C ILE A 213 7.24 7.37 13.86
N SER A 214 7.27 8.68 14.04
CA SER A 214 6.65 9.39 15.17
C SER A 214 5.37 10.08 14.70
N GLY A 215 4.37 10.21 15.57
CA GLY A 215 3.09 10.79 15.17
C GLY A 215 2.10 10.87 16.34
N GLY A 216 2.59 11.04 17.58
CA GLY A 216 1.72 11.13 18.76
C GLY A 216 0.92 9.85 19.04
N PHE A 217 1.50 8.69 18.73
CA PHE A 217 0.81 7.40 18.88
C PHE A 217 0.61 7.01 20.33
N THR A 218 -0.56 6.42 20.63
CA THR A 218 -0.70 5.55 21.78
C THR A 218 -0.04 4.20 21.50
N PHE A 219 0.28 3.41 22.52
CA PHE A 219 0.85 2.08 22.28
C PHE A 219 -0.08 1.18 21.45
N LYS A 220 -1.40 1.29 21.66
CA LYS A 220 -2.40 0.55 20.85
C LYS A 220 -2.38 0.98 19.40
N SER A 221 -2.39 2.28 19.09
CA SER A 221 -2.36 2.76 17.70
C SER A 221 -1.04 2.45 17.00
N ALA A 222 0.09 2.49 17.70
CA ALA A 222 1.38 2.07 17.17
C ALA A 222 1.43 0.57 16.87
N THR A 223 0.83 -0.26 17.74
CA THR A 223 0.71 -1.70 17.52
C THR A 223 -0.14 -1.99 16.28
N ASP A 224 -1.29 -1.32 16.15
CA ASP A 224 -2.18 -1.48 15.00
C ASP A 224 -1.49 -1.03 13.68
N LEU A 225 -0.76 0.10 13.73
CA LEU A 225 0.02 0.56 12.58
C LEU A 225 1.14 -0.44 12.22
N ALA A 226 1.90 -0.91 13.18
CA ALA A 226 2.98 -1.89 12.96
C ALA A 226 2.43 -3.18 12.33
N LEU A 227 1.27 -3.68 12.81
CA LEU A 227 0.57 -4.82 12.25
C LEU A 227 0.19 -4.59 10.78
N LEU A 228 -0.41 -3.44 10.48
CA LEU A 228 -0.79 -3.08 9.11
C LEU A 228 0.42 -3.01 8.17
N LEU A 229 1.52 -2.44 8.64
CA LEU A 229 2.75 -2.33 7.85
C LEU A 229 3.41 -3.69 7.57
N ARG A 230 3.44 -4.60 8.56
CA ARG A 230 3.98 -5.96 8.38
C ARG A 230 3.12 -6.81 7.44
N SER A 231 1.81 -6.71 7.57
CA SER A 231 0.88 -7.50 6.74
C SER A 231 0.84 -7.05 5.27
N GLY A 232 1.25 -5.83 4.99
CA GLY A 232 1.30 -5.25 3.65
C GLY A 232 0.04 -4.50 3.23
N ALA A 233 0.17 -3.78 2.11
CA ALA A 233 -0.90 -2.97 1.55
C ALA A 233 -1.89 -3.80 0.73
N LEU A 234 -3.18 -3.58 0.93
CA LEU A 234 -4.23 -4.16 0.10
C LEU A 234 -4.19 -3.55 -1.32
N PRO A 235 -4.40 -4.35 -2.38
CA PRO A 235 -4.43 -3.86 -3.76
C PRO A 235 -5.62 -2.95 -4.05
N ALA A 236 -6.68 -3.08 -3.25
CA ALA A 236 -7.88 -2.26 -3.31
C ALA A 236 -8.52 -2.19 -1.91
N PRO A 237 -9.29 -1.13 -1.60
CA PRO A 237 -10.03 -1.05 -0.34
C PRO A 237 -11.08 -2.16 -0.24
N LEU A 238 -11.19 -2.78 0.94
CA LEU A 238 -12.19 -3.79 1.23
C LEU A 238 -13.40 -3.15 1.89
N ASN A 239 -14.59 -3.39 1.32
CA ASN A 239 -15.86 -3.02 1.92
C ASN A 239 -16.40 -4.19 2.75
N ILE A 240 -16.56 -3.99 4.06
CA ILE A 240 -17.12 -5.01 4.94
C ILE A 240 -18.63 -4.87 4.94
N CYS A 241 -19.32 -5.78 4.24
CA CYS A 241 -20.76 -5.70 4.02
C CYS A 241 -21.60 -6.28 5.18
N LEU A 242 -21.09 -7.35 5.82
CA LEU A 242 -21.80 -8.07 6.87
C LEU A 242 -20.86 -8.37 8.03
N LEU A 243 -21.31 -8.11 9.24
CA LEU A 243 -20.63 -8.50 10.46
C LEU A 243 -21.69 -9.16 11.35
N TYR A 244 -21.57 -10.48 11.51
CA TYR A 244 -22.39 -11.23 12.48
C TYR A 244 -21.52 -11.56 13.68
N THR A 245 -21.98 -11.17 14.87
CA THR A 245 -21.47 -11.68 16.13
C THR A 245 -22.47 -12.74 16.57
N SER A 246 -22.09 -14.00 16.60
CA SER A 246 -22.93 -15.02 17.23
C SER A 246 -22.72 -14.91 18.73
N ASP A 247 -23.69 -14.33 19.45
CA ASP A 247 -23.83 -14.50 20.89
C ASP A 247 -24.31 -15.96 21.17
N ALA A 248 -23.50 -16.94 20.79
CA ALA A 248 -23.76 -18.34 21.10
C ALA A 248 -23.09 -18.70 22.42
N ALA A 249 -23.54 -18.09 23.50
CA ALA A 249 -23.15 -18.44 24.85
C ALA A 249 -24.26 -18.18 25.89
N ASP A 250 -25.53 -18.39 25.51
CA ASP A 250 -26.63 -18.47 26.47
C ASP A 250 -27.66 -19.53 26.00
N GLU A 251 -27.24 -20.80 26.08
CA GLU A 251 -28.17 -21.93 26.35
C GLU A 251 -27.41 -23.05 27.07
#